data_12cd103aa3c95a11a7fb5f76e35c52a0
#
_entry.id   12cd103aa3c95a11a7fb5f76e35c52a0
#
_cell.length_a   1.000
_cell.length_b   1.000
_cell.length_c   1.000
_cell.angle_alpha   90.00
_cell.angle_beta   90.00
_cell.angle_gamma   90.00
#
_symmetry.space_group_name_H-M   'P 1'
#
loop_
_entity.id
_entity.type
_entity.pdbx_description
1 polymer ?
#
loop_
_entity_poly.entity_id
_entity_poly.type
_entity_poly.pdbx_seq_one_letter_code
_entity_poly.pdbx_strand_id
1 'polypeptide(L)'
;LLLETGMIGVFVSLDFFLFYVFWEVMLLPMYFLIGIWGGPRREYAAIKFFLYTLLGSVLMLLAILMLYFNSDVKLLSDEQLIATHVVSPQLEAAEQAEAIAALRASDAAVHSFNLLALAAIGQMPDSPFAAAQVFGMNLEVLAFLLLLIGFVIKVPVVPVHTWLPDAHVEAPTPISMILAGVLLKLGGYGIIRICYPICPGGGLELAWLVCGVGVV
;
A
#
# COMPACT_ATOMS: atom_id res chain seq x y z
N LEU A 1 6.36 -16.31 -14.42
CA LEU A 1 7.06 -15.07 -14.79
C LEU A 1 6.22 -13.82 -14.49
N LEU A 2 5.01 -13.63 -15.08
CA LEU A 2 4.20 -12.43 -14.87
C LEU A 2 3.82 -12.23 -13.37
N LEU A 3 3.42 -13.30 -12.68
CA LEU A 3 3.14 -13.28 -11.25
C LEU A 3 4.40 -12.92 -10.43
N GLU A 4 5.53 -13.54 -10.77
CA GLU A 4 6.82 -13.29 -10.12
C GLU A 4 7.28 -11.83 -10.32
N THR A 5 7.16 -11.30 -11.54
CA THR A 5 7.44 -9.88 -11.83
C THR A 5 6.58 -8.96 -10.97
N GLY A 6 5.27 -9.25 -10.85
CA GLY A 6 4.38 -8.48 -9.98
C GLY A 6 4.80 -8.52 -8.51
N MET A 7 5.15 -9.71 -7.98
CA MET A 7 5.61 -9.86 -6.59
C MET A 7 6.90 -9.08 -6.32
N ILE A 8 7.89 -9.20 -7.20
CA ILE A 8 9.16 -8.45 -7.07
C ILE A 8 8.88 -6.95 -7.19
N GLY A 9 8.05 -6.54 -8.16
CA GLY A 9 7.68 -5.15 -8.36
C GLY A 9 7.09 -4.49 -7.12
N VAL A 10 6.22 -5.19 -6.38
CA VAL A 10 5.66 -4.70 -5.10
C VAL A 10 6.76 -4.43 -4.07
N PHE A 11 7.75 -5.31 -3.94
CA PHE A 11 8.82 -5.13 -2.94
C PHE A 11 9.81 -4.02 -3.29
N VAL A 12 10.08 -3.78 -4.58
CA VAL A 12 11.07 -2.78 -5.02
C VAL A 12 10.47 -1.41 -5.30
N SER A 13 9.14 -1.27 -5.36
CA SER A 13 8.48 -0.01 -5.64
C SER A 13 8.65 0.99 -4.49
N LEU A 14 9.15 2.18 -4.81
CA LEU A 14 9.23 3.35 -3.93
C LEU A 14 8.18 4.40 -4.27
N ASP A 15 7.45 4.21 -5.36
CA ASP A 15 6.30 5.00 -5.76
C ASP A 15 5.02 4.26 -5.41
N PHE A 16 4.08 4.92 -4.73
CA PHE A 16 2.88 4.30 -4.19
C PHE A 16 1.90 3.87 -5.29
N PHE A 17 1.83 4.63 -6.39
CA PHE A 17 1.00 4.25 -7.52
C PHE A 17 1.59 3.04 -8.25
N LEU A 18 2.91 3.02 -8.43
CA LEU A 18 3.62 1.89 -9.03
C LEU A 18 3.49 0.63 -8.16
N PHE A 19 3.58 0.77 -6.82
CA PHE A 19 3.29 -0.31 -5.87
C PHE A 19 1.89 -0.87 -6.11
N TYR A 20 0.88 0.00 -6.24
CA TYR A 20 -0.50 -0.41 -6.49
C TYR A 20 -0.66 -1.14 -7.84
N VAL A 21 -0.02 -0.65 -8.90
CA VAL A 21 -0.05 -1.32 -10.21
C VAL A 21 0.51 -2.74 -10.12
N PHE A 22 1.66 -2.95 -9.49
CA PHE A 22 2.21 -4.29 -9.31
C PHE A 22 1.34 -5.17 -8.39
N TRP A 23 0.72 -4.57 -7.38
CA TRP A 23 -0.23 -5.25 -6.51
C TRP A 23 -1.43 -5.81 -7.27
N GLU A 24 -1.97 -5.06 -8.24
CA GLU A 24 -3.07 -5.47 -9.11
C GLU A 24 -2.63 -6.48 -10.18
N VAL A 25 -1.48 -6.27 -10.78
CA VAL A 25 -0.95 -7.16 -11.84
C VAL A 25 -0.84 -8.61 -11.36
N MET A 26 -0.61 -8.86 -10.08
CA MET A 26 -0.55 -10.22 -9.54
C MET A 26 -1.89 -10.94 -9.49
N LEU A 27 -3.01 -10.22 -9.43
CA LEU A 27 -4.32 -10.84 -9.24
C LEU A 27 -4.73 -11.67 -10.45
N LEU A 28 -4.53 -11.14 -11.64
CA LEU A 28 -4.95 -11.79 -12.87
C LEU A 28 -4.22 -13.12 -13.15
N PRO A 29 -2.88 -13.19 -13.07
CA PRO A 29 -2.18 -14.46 -13.21
C PRO A 29 -2.59 -15.49 -12.16
N MET A 30 -2.77 -15.07 -10.89
CA MET A 30 -3.18 -15.98 -9.82
C MET A 30 -4.59 -16.52 -10.05
N TYR A 31 -5.52 -15.66 -10.50
CA TYR A 31 -6.87 -16.07 -10.88
C TYR A 31 -6.84 -17.19 -11.94
N PHE A 32 -6.04 -17.02 -13.00
CA PHE A 32 -5.91 -18.05 -14.04
C PHE A 32 -5.20 -19.31 -13.54
N LEU A 33 -4.18 -19.17 -12.72
CA LEU A 33 -3.45 -20.33 -12.18
C LEU A 33 -4.35 -21.21 -11.31
N ILE A 34 -5.23 -20.64 -10.51
CA ILE A 34 -6.22 -21.37 -9.73
C ILE A 34 -7.35 -21.89 -10.64
N GLY A 35 -7.90 -21.04 -11.51
CA GLY A 35 -9.09 -21.33 -12.30
C GLY A 35 -8.88 -22.36 -13.42
N ILE A 36 -7.66 -22.46 -13.98
CA ILE A 36 -7.37 -23.39 -15.10
C ILE A 36 -6.82 -24.72 -14.57
N TRP A 37 -5.84 -24.68 -13.68
CA TRP A 37 -5.11 -25.86 -13.19
C TRP A 37 -5.55 -26.31 -11.79
N GLY A 38 -6.57 -25.71 -11.21
CA GLY A 38 -7.10 -26.06 -9.91
C GLY A 38 -7.95 -27.34 -9.90
N GLY A 39 -8.43 -27.71 -8.72
CA GLY A 39 -9.25 -28.88 -8.44
C GLY A 39 -10.73 -28.76 -8.90
N PRO A 40 -11.61 -29.57 -8.34
CA PRO A 40 -13.02 -29.66 -8.80
C PRO A 40 -13.82 -28.36 -8.66
N ARG A 41 -13.56 -27.55 -7.62
CA ARG A 41 -14.26 -26.27 -7.36
C ARG A 41 -13.42 -25.03 -7.71
N ARG A 42 -12.44 -25.19 -8.59
CA ARG A 42 -11.48 -24.16 -8.99
C ARG A 42 -12.09 -22.83 -9.43
N GLU A 43 -13.19 -22.85 -10.15
CA GLU A 43 -13.87 -21.64 -10.64
C GLU A 43 -14.39 -20.80 -9.46
N TYR A 44 -15.08 -21.44 -8.53
CA TYR A 44 -15.58 -20.78 -7.33
C TYR A 44 -14.43 -20.19 -6.49
N ALA A 45 -13.37 -20.96 -6.27
CA ALA A 45 -12.21 -20.54 -5.50
C ALA A 45 -11.49 -19.35 -6.16
N ALA A 46 -11.30 -19.40 -7.49
CA ALA A 46 -10.66 -18.34 -8.25
C ALA A 46 -11.48 -17.04 -8.21
N ILE A 47 -12.79 -17.11 -8.44
CA ILE A 47 -13.68 -15.94 -8.40
C ILE A 47 -13.71 -15.36 -6.99
N LYS A 48 -13.84 -16.17 -5.95
CA LYS A 48 -13.86 -15.75 -4.56
C LYS A 48 -12.56 -15.03 -4.20
N PHE A 49 -11.41 -15.62 -4.51
CA PHE A 49 -10.09 -15.00 -4.34
C PHE A 49 -10.02 -13.63 -5.01
N PHE A 50 -10.40 -13.57 -6.29
CA PHE A 50 -10.34 -12.35 -7.08
C PHE A 50 -11.21 -11.23 -6.50
N LEU A 51 -12.48 -11.54 -6.18
CA LEU A 51 -13.41 -10.53 -5.64
C LEU A 51 -12.99 -9.99 -4.27
N TYR A 52 -12.51 -10.87 -3.37
CA TYR A 52 -12.02 -10.43 -2.05
C TYR A 52 -10.81 -9.51 -2.18
N THR A 53 -9.84 -9.92 -2.99
CA THR A 53 -8.60 -9.14 -3.16
C THR A 53 -8.85 -7.84 -3.93
N LEU A 54 -9.73 -7.85 -4.93
CA LEU A 54 -10.13 -6.64 -5.67
C LEU A 54 -10.85 -5.63 -4.75
N LEU A 55 -11.77 -6.09 -3.88
CA LEU A 55 -12.42 -5.20 -2.92
C LEU A 55 -11.40 -4.51 -2.03
N GLY A 56 -10.42 -5.26 -1.51
CA GLY A 56 -9.36 -4.70 -0.68
C GLY A 56 -8.51 -3.67 -1.41
N SER A 57 -8.17 -3.95 -2.65
CA SER A 57 -7.34 -3.05 -3.45
C SER A 57 -8.06 -1.76 -3.86
N VAL A 58 -9.37 -1.80 -4.11
CA VAL A 58 -10.15 -0.58 -4.35
C VAL A 58 -10.13 0.34 -3.12
N LEU A 59 -10.28 -0.22 -1.92
CA LEU A 59 -10.18 0.58 -0.68
C LEU A 59 -8.77 1.16 -0.49
N MET A 60 -7.74 0.38 -0.82
CA MET A 60 -6.35 0.86 -0.83
C MET A 60 -6.17 2.01 -1.83
N LEU A 61 -6.71 1.91 -3.05
CA LEU A 61 -6.62 2.98 -4.05
C LEU A 61 -7.26 4.28 -3.55
N LEU A 62 -8.41 4.20 -2.88
CA LEU A 62 -9.03 5.38 -2.28
C LEU A 62 -8.10 6.04 -1.26
N ALA A 63 -7.47 5.26 -0.39
CA ALA A 63 -6.49 5.79 0.57
C ALA A 63 -5.28 6.43 -0.12
N ILE A 64 -4.74 5.80 -1.17
CA ILE A 64 -3.63 6.33 -1.96
C ILE A 64 -3.97 7.70 -2.55
N LEU A 65 -5.15 7.82 -3.17
CA LEU A 65 -5.60 9.10 -3.74
C LEU A 65 -5.86 10.15 -2.66
N MET A 66 -6.44 9.77 -1.52
CA MET A 66 -6.63 10.69 -0.40
C MET A 66 -5.29 11.24 0.13
N LEU A 67 -4.29 10.38 0.31
CA LEU A 67 -2.95 10.79 0.73
C LEU A 67 -2.27 11.65 -0.33
N TYR A 68 -2.37 11.30 -1.60
CA TYR A 68 -1.82 12.07 -2.70
C TYR A 68 -2.36 13.49 -2.75
N PHE A 69 -3.68 13.69 -2.77
CA PHE A 69 -4.28 15.01 -2.87
C PHE A 69 -4.08 15.89 -1.63
N ASN A 70 -3.77 15.30 -0.49
CA ASN A 70 -3.47 16.03 0.74
C ASN A 70 -1.96 16.09 1.06
N SER A 71 -1.10 15.57 0.18
CA SER A 71 0.35 15.72 0.31
C SER A 71 0.82 17.05 -0.26
N ASP A 72 1.82 17.67 0.39
CA ASP A 72 2.58 18.78 -0.19
C ASP A 72 4.05 18.59 0.18
N VAL A 73 4.86 18.22 -0.80
CA VAL A 73 6.29 17.96 -0.60
C VAL A 73 7.08 19.24 -0.24
N LYS A 74 6.52 20.44 -0.46
CA LYS A 74 7.15 21.71 -0.05
C LYS A 74 7.28 21.86 1.46
N LEU A 75 6.49 21.14 2.24
CA LEU A 75 6.56 21.14 3.69
C LEU A 75 7.83 20.46 4.21
N LEU A 76 8.46 19.62 3.39
CA LEU A 76 9.70 18.92 3.73
C LEU A 76 10.89 19.88 3.81
N SER A 77 11.82 19.63 4.73
CA SER A 77 13.11 20.34 4.77
C SER A 77 13.97 19.97 3.55
N ASP A 78 14.96 20.81 3.25
CA ASP A 78 15.86 20.58 2.11
C ASP A 78 16.59 19.24 2.23
N GLU A 79 17.03 18.88 3.44
CA GLU A 79 17.63 17.58 3.71
C GLU A 79 16.65 16.42 3.48
N GLN A 80 15.39 16.59 3.88
CA GLN A 80 14.35 15.58 3.66
C GLN A 80 14.00 15.43 2.19
N LEU A 81 13.97 16.52 1.39
CA LEU A 81 13.73 16.46 -0.05
C LEU A 81 14.80 15.64 -0.78
N ILE A 82 16.04 15.76 -0.36
CA ILE A 82 17.16 14.96 -0.90
C ILE A 82 17.10 13.51 -0.40
N ALA A 83 16.88 13.32 0.92
CA ALA A 83 16.82 11.98 1.53
C ALA A 83 15.66 11.14 1.00
N THR A 84 14.54 11.77 0.67
CA THR A 84 13.36 11.10 0.09
C THR A 84 13.44 10.93 -1.44
N HIS A 85 14.55 11.34 -2.07
CA HIS A 85 14.73 11.29 -3.52
C HIS A 85 13.69 12.09 -4.33
N VAL A 86 13.03 13.07 -3.73
CA VAL A 86 12.22 14.05 -4.46
C VAL A 86 13.13 14.93 -5.30
N VAL A 87 14.26 15.35 -4.71
CA VAL A 87 15.38 15.93 -5.42
C VAL A 87 16.49 14.89 -5.48
N SER A 88 17.06 14.67 -6.65
CA SER A 88 18.06 13.62 -6.83
C SER A 88 19.31 13.90 -5.98
N PRO A 89 19.77 12.94 -5.15
CA PRO A 89 21.01 13.09 -4.38
C PRO A 89 22.29 13.06 -5.26
N GLN A 90 22.16 12.70 -6.54
CA GLN A 90 23.28 12.61 -7.49
C GLN A 90 23.60 13.96 -8.16
N LEU A 91 22.73 14.95 -8.02
CA LEU A 91 22.97 16.30 -8.54
C LEU A 91 24.03 17.02 -7.70
N GLU A 92 24.74 17.97 -8.32
CA GLU A 92 25.63 18.87 -7.58
C GLU A 92 24.86 19.77 -6.62
N ALA A 93 25.50 20.23 -5.55
CA ALA A 93 24.85 21.02 -4.51
C ALA A 93 24.17 22.29 -5.05
N ALA A 94 24.73 22.93 -6.07
CA ALA A 94 24.14 24.08 -6.74
C ALA A 94 22.86 23.72 -7.50
N GLU A 95 22.84 22.61 -8.21
CA GLU A 95 21.69 22.10 -8.95
C GLU A 95 20.57 21.63 -8.00
N GLN A 96 20.95 21.02 -6.87
CA GLN A 96 19.99 20.66 -5.82
C GLN A 96 19.29 21.90 -5.26
N ALA A 97 20.05 22.96 -4.94
CA ALA A 97 19.51 24.20 -4.44
C ALA A 97 18.57 24.89 -5.44
N GLU A 98 18.92 24.86 -6.74
CA GLU A 98 18.07 25.38 -7.81
C GLU A 98 16.77 24.57 -7.96
N ALA A 99 16.84 23.25 -7.93
CA ALA A 99 15.69 22.37 -8.00
C ALA A 99 14.73 22.59 -6.80
N ILE A 100 15.27 22.72 -5.60
CA ILE A 100 14.50 23.03 -4.38
C ILE A 100 13.85 24.41 -4.48
N ALA A 101 14.59 25.42 -4.96
CA ALA A 101 14.06 26.76 -5.14
C ALA A 101 12.93 26.78 -6.18
N ALA A 102 13.09 26.09 -7.29
CA ALA A 102 12.06 25.92 -8.33
C ALA A 102 10.79 25.23 -7.78
N LEU A 103 10.99 24.18 -6.98
CA LEU A 103 9.89 23.47 -6.33
C LEU A 103 9.11 24.37 -5.36
N ARG A 104 9.80 25.19 -4.57
CA ARG A 104 9.18 26.14 -3.64
C ARG A 104 8.57 27.36 -4.31
N ALA A 105 9.02 27.74 -5.50
CA ALA A 105 8.51 28.87 -6.26
C ALA A 105 7.13 28.60 -6.90
N SER A 106 6.67 27.36 -6.95
CA SER A 106 5.35 27.03 -7.48
C SER A 106 4.25 27.53 -6.52
N ASP A 107 3.20 28.19 -7.02
CA ASP A 107 2.09 28.69 -6.20
C ASP A 107 1.16 27.55 -5.71
N ALA A 108 1.08 26.44 -6.45
CA ALA A 108 0.25 25.29 -6.12
C ALA A 108 0.99 24.27 -5.25
N ALA A 109 0.26 23.48 -4.44
CA ALA A 109 0.79 22.34 -3.73
C ALA A 109 1.41 21.33 -4.72
N VAL A 110 2.55 20.76 -4.36
CA VAL A 110 3.24 19.75 -5.17
C VAL A 110 2.97 18.37 -4.58
N HIS A 111 2.05 17.64 -5.20
CA HIS A 111 1.67 16.30 -4.78
C HIS A 111 2.65 15.25 -5.29
N SER A 112 2.85 14.18 -4.51
CA SER A 112 3.76 13.10 -4.87
C SER A 112 3.22 11.74 -4.43
N PHE A 113 3.50 10.70 -5.24
CA PHE A 113 3.30 9.31 -4.87
C PHE A 113 4.54 8.68 -4.24
N ASN A 114 5.61 9.43 -4.03
CA ASN A 114 6.83 8.91 -3.43
C ASN A 114 6.56 8.45 -1.98
N LEU A 115 6.74 7.15 -1.72
CA LEU A 115 6.47 6.53 -0.41
C LEU A 115 7.33 7.12 0.71
N LEU A 116 8.59 7.48 0.41
CA LEU A 116 9.48 8.07 1.41
C LEU A 116 9.05 9.49 1.75
N ALA A 117 8.64 10.28 0.75
CA ALA A 117 8.12 11.64 0.97
C ALA A 117 6.80 11.62 1.74
N LEU A 118 5.86 10.73 1.39
CA LEU A 118 4.60 10.56 2.11
C LEU A 118 4.83 10.14 3.57
N ALA A 119 5.79 9.24 3.81
CA ALA A 119 6.15 8.84 5.17
C ALA A 119 6.80 9.99 5.96
N ALA A 120 7.65 10.80 5.32
CA ALA A 120 8.24 11.96 5.96
C ALA A 120 7.18 13.02 6.32
N ILE A 121 6.21 13.27 5.43
CA ILE A 121 5.07 14.17 5.69
C ILE A 121 4.19 13.63 6.84
N GLY A 122 3.88 12.33 6.83
CA GLY A 122 3.06 11.70 7.86
C GLY A 122 3.68 11.73 9.26
N GLN A 123 5.01 11.73 9.36
CA GLN A 123 5.75 11.76 10.62
C GLN A 123 5.98 13.17 11.17
N MET A 124 5.54 14.21 10.47
CA MET A 124 5.64 15.58 10.99
C MET A 124 4.68 15.80 12.17
N PRO A 125 5.06 16.58 13.20
CA PRO A 125 4.17 16.92 14.31
C PRO A 125 2.87 17.60 13.86
N ASP A 126 2.95 18.46 12.84
CA ASP A 126 1.81 19.17 12.23
C ASP A 126 1.50 18.61 10.83
N SER A 127 1.40 17.30 10.72
CA SER A 127 1.13 16.65 9.44
C SER A 127 -0.20 17.13 8.84
N PRO A 128 -0.23 17.47 7.54
CA PRO A 128 -1.48 17.80 6.85
C PRO A 128 -2.48 16.62 6.87
N PHE A 129 -2.00 15.40 7.00
CA PHE A 129 -2.85 14.20 7.14
C PHE A 129 -3.58 14.16 8.47
N ALA A 130 -2.95 14.68 9.56
CA ALA A 130 -3.57 14.79 10.86
C ALA A 130 -4.55 15.97 10.94
N ALA A 131 -4.29 17.06 10.22
CA ALA A 131 -5.11 18.26 10.23
C ALA A 131 -6.38 18.13 9.35
N ALA A 132 -6.30 17.42 8.24
CA ALA A 132 -7.42 17.26 7.32
C ALA A 132 -8.50 16.33 7.89
N GLN A 133 -9.77 16.70 7.68
CA GLN A 133 -10.92 15.88 8.07
C GLN A 133 -11.72 15.45 6.86
N VAL A 134 -12.06 14.17 6.81
CA VAL A 134 -12.91 13.57 5.77
C VAL A 134 -14.00 12.75 6.45
N PHE A 135 -15.26 13.02 6.12
CA PHE A 135 -16.45 12.40 6.76
C PHE A 135 -16.49 12.53 8.29
N GLY A 136 -15.92 13.60 8.85
CA GLY A 136 -15.88 13.81 10.30
C GLY A 136 -14.83 12.99 11.05
N MET A 137 -13.97 12.27 10.34
CA MET A 137 -12.80 11.57 10.86
C MET A 137 -11.51 12.22 10.39
N ASN A 138 -10.45 12.05 11.15
CA ASN A 138 -9.11 12.45 10.75
C ASN A 138 -8.72 11.70 9.48
N LEU A 139 -8.21 12.40 8.46
CA LEU A 139 -7.81 11.79 7.19
C LEU A 139 -6.76 10.69 7.41
N GLU A 140 -5.82 10.92 8.34
CA GLU A 140 -4.78 9.96 8.67
C GLU A 140 -5.37 8.63 9.20
N VAL A 141 -6.36 8.72 10.12
CA VAL A 141 -7.05 7.54 10.67
C VAL A 141 -7.84 6.81 9.61
N LEU A 142 -8.55 7.56 8.76
CA LEU A 142 -9.34 6.98 7.67
C LEU A 142 -8.43 6.30 6.62
N ALA A 143 -7.33 6.96 6.23
CA ALA A 143 -6.35 6.40 5.30
C ALA A 143 -5.71 5.14 5.87
N PHE A 144 -5.29 5.17 7.15
CA PHE A 144 -4.78 3.98 7.84
C PHE A 144 -5.78 2.82 7.81
N LEU A 145 -7.05 3.09 8.14
CA LEU A 145 -8.10 2.07 8.15
C LEU A 145 -8.32 1.44 6.77
N LEU A 146 -8.41 2.27 5.71
CA LEU A 146 -8.62 1.79 4.35
C LEU A 146 -7.42 0.97 3.84
N LEU A 147 -6.20 1.41 4.11
CA LEU A 147 -4.98 0.66 3.82
C LEU A 147 -4.92 -0.65 4.59
N LEU A 148 -5.22 -0.60 5.90
CA LEU A 148 -5.25 -1.77 6.76
C LEU A 148 -6.23 -2.81 6.23
N ILE A 149 -7.46 -2.45 5.87
CA ILE A 149 -8.45 -3.37 5.30
C ILE A 149 -7.92 -4.00 4.01
N GLY A 150 -7.32 -3.20 3.12
CA GLY A 150 -6.71 -3.71 1.89
C GLY A 150 -5.62 -4.77 2.16
N PHE A 151 -4.77 -4.54 3.15
CA PHE A 151 -3.69 -5.45 3.51
C PHE A 151 -4.16 -6.66 4.30
N VAL A 152 -5.11 -6.53 5.25
CA VAL A 152 -5.59 -7.66 6.05
C VAL A 152 -6.48 -8.63 5.26
N ILE A 153 -7.09 -8.21 4.17
CA ILE A 153 -7.72 -9.14 3.23
C ILE A 153 -6.67 -10.08 2.64
N LYS A 154 -5.47 -9.58 2.33
CA LYS A 154 -4.38 -10.39 1.79
C LYS A 154 -3.67 -11.21 2.87
N VAL A 155 -3.57 -10.71 4.11
CA VAL A 155 -3.03 -11.44 5.31
C VAL A 155 -4.01 -12.50 5.83
N PRO A 156 -5.13 -12.68 5.28
CA PRO A 156 -6.41 -13.28 5.61
C PRO A 156 -6.73 -13.34 7.13
N VAL A 157 -7.13 -12.20 7.63
CA VAL A 157 -7.57 -12.08 9.01
C VAL A 157 -9.09 -12.26 9.13
N VAL A 158 -9.56 -12.77 10.24
CA VAL A 158 -11.01 -12.87 10.55
C VAL A 158 -11.62 -11.46 10.56
N PRO A 159 -12.76 -11.22 9.87
CA PRO A 159 -13.65 -12.16 9.18
C PRO A 159 -13.37 -12.33 7.67
N VAL A 160 -12.38 -11.63 7.10
CA VAL A 160 -12.13 -11.58 5.66
C VAL A 160 -11.22 -12.71 5.13
N HIS A 161 -10.97 -13.73 5.93
CA HIS A 161 -10.07 -14.86 5.64
C HIS A 161 -10.68 -15.97 4.76
N THR A 162 -12.00 -15.98 4.57
CA THR A 162 -12.73 -17.13 4.01
C THR A 162 -12.38 -17.49 2.57
N TRP A 163 -11.69 -16.62 1.84
CA TRP A 163 -11.19 -16.91 0.50
C TRP A 163 -9.96 -17.84 0.51
N LEU A 164 -9.16 -17.78 1.58
CA LEU A 164 -7.88 -18.49 1.66
C LEU A 164 -8.02 -20.01 1.68
N PRO A 165 -8.88 -20.62 2.54
CA PRO A 165 -9.06 -22.08 2.55
C PRO A 165 -9.50 -22.60 1.17
N ASP A 166 -10.46 -21.95 0.52
CA ASP A 166 -10.94 -22.37 -0.79
C ASP A 166 -9.84 -22.25 -1.85
N ALA A 167 -9.11 -21.14 -1.88
CA ALA A 167 -8.00 -20.94 -2.81
C ALA A 167 -6.86 -21.96 -2.61
N HIS A 168 -6.49 -22.27 -1.35
CA HIS A 168 -5.43 -23.22 -1.04
C HIS A 168 -5.77 -24.67 -1.36
N VAL A 169 -7.00 -25.07 -1.09
CA VAL A 169 -7.47 -26.44 -1.36
C VAL A 169 -7.53 -26.71 -2.86
N GLU A 170 -8.00 -25.72 -3.62
CA GLU A 170 -8.18 -25.91 -5.07
C GLU A 170 -6.92 -25.62 -5.88
N ALA A 171 -6.00 -24.78 -5.41
CA ALA A 171 -4.78 -24.44 -6.13
C ALA A 171 -3.82 -25.62 -6.27
N PRO A 172 -3.14 -25.79 -7.43
CA PRO A 172 -2.05 -26.75 -7.57
C PRO A 172 -0.95 -26.50 -6.51
N THR A 173 -0.30 -27.55 -6.03
CA THR A 173 0.69 -27.47 -4.95
C THR A 173 1.76 -26.38 -5.13
N PRO A 174 2.40 -26.21 -6.32
CA PRO A 174 3.38 -25.14 -6.51
C PRO A 174 2.77 -23.74 -6.35
N ILE A 175 1.53 -23.56 -6.81
CA ILE A 175 0.81 -22.27 -6.72
C ILE A 175 0.39 -21.98 -5.29
N SER A 176 -0.07 -23.01 -4.55
CA SER A 176 -0.38 -22.92 -3.13
C SER A 176 0.86 -22.54 -2.30
N MET A 177 2.04 -23.05 -2.63
CA MET A 177 3.30 -22.65 -1.98
C MET A 177 3.64 -21.17 -2.22
N ILE A 178 3.49 -20.67 -3.44
CA ILE A 178 3.71 -19.25 -3.77
C ILE A 178 2.68 -18.37 -3.06
N LEU A 179 1.42 -18.79 -3.03
CA LEU A 179 0.34 -18.09 -2.34
C LEU A 179 0.68 -17.91 -0.86
N ALA A 180 1.03 -19.00 -0.16
CA ALA A 180 1.37 -18.97 1.26
C ALA A 180 2.73 -18.31 1.53
N GLY A 181 3.73 -18.60 0.72
CA GLY A 181 5.11 -18.17 0.93
C GLY A 181 5.36 -16.69 0.69
N VAL A 182 4.70 -16.11 -0.31
CA VAL A 182 4.96 -14.73 -0.77
C VAL A 182 3.70 -13.87 -0.73
N LEU A 183 2.61 -14.27 -1.42
CA LEU A 183 1.45 -13.37 -1.56
C LEU A 183 0.83 -12.93 -0.24
N LEU A 184 0.71 -13.83 0.73
CA LEU A 184 0.20 -13.48 2.06
C LEU A 184 1.15 -12.49 2.78
N LYS A 185 2.47 -12.64 2.61
CA LYS A 185 3.48 -11.78 3.24
C LYS A 185 3.52 -10.37 2.68
N LEU A 186 3.05 -10.17 1.44
CA LEU A 186 2.91 -8.83 0.87
C LEU A 186 1.95 -7.95 1.69
N GLY A 187 0.88 -8.52 2.26
CA GLY A 187 -0.01 -7.79 3.15
C GLY A 187 0.68 -7.33 4.43
N GLY A 188 1.44 -8.22 5.09
CA GLY A 188 2.27 -7.87 6.25
C GLY A 188 3.35 -6.83 5.93
N TYR A 189 4.00 -6.97 4.78
CA TYR A 189 4.94 -5.96 4.27
C TYR A 189 4.27 -4.59 4.12
N GLY A 190 3.08 -4.54 3.51
CA GLY A 190 2.34 -3.29 3.33
C GLY A 190 1.96 -2.63 4.65
N ILE A 191 1.53 -3.41 5.66
CA ILE A 191 1.23 -2.87 6.99
C ILE A 191 2.48 -2.23 7.61
N ILE A 192 3.60 -2.92 7.63
CA ILE A 192 4.84 -2.46 8.28
C ILE A 192 5.50 -1.33 7.49
N ARG A 193 5.55 -1.44 6.15
CA ARG A 193 6.29 -0.53 5.29
C ARG A 193 5.51 0.71 4.87
N ILE A 194 4.19 0.63 4.84
CA ILE A 194 3.32 1.68 4.30
C ILE A 194 2.41 2.26 5.37
N CYS A 195 1.54 1.44 6.02
CA CYS A 195 0.56 1.95 6.96
C CYS A 195 1.19 2.73 8.11
N TYR A 196 2.10 2.11 8.84
CA TYR A 196 2.70 2.73 10.02
C TYR A 196 3.62 3.92 9.71
N PRO A 197 4.49 3.88 8.69
CA PRO A 197 5.33 5.04 8.38
C PRO A 197 4.57 6.24 7.84
N ILE A 198 3.49 6.03 7.07
CA ILE A 198 2.72 7.14 6.46
C ILE A 198 1.65 7.68 7.41
N CYS A 199 1.03 6.82 8.20
CA CYS A 199 -0.08 7.18 9.10
C CYS A 199 0.20 6.73 10.54
N PRO A 200 1.23 7.26 11.23
CA PRO A 200 1.60 6.83 12.58
C PRO A 200 0.51 7.16 13.61
N GLY A 201 -0.15 8.31 13.52
CA GLY A 201 -1.27 8.70 14.39
C GLY A 201 -2.47 7.77 14.23
N GLY A 202 -2.83 7.43 12.98
CA GLY A 202 -3.88 6.44 12.70
C GLY A 202 -3.55 5.06 13.28
N GLY A 203 -2.26 4.66 13.21
CA GLY A 203 -1.77 3.41 13.80
C GLY A 203 -1.89 3.38 15.33
N LEU A 204 -1.65 4.51 16.01
CA LEU A 204 -1.81 4.63 17.47
C LEU A 204 -3.28 4.60 17.88
N GLU A 205 -4.16 5.34 17.22
CA GLU A 205 -5.59 5.36 17.52
C GLU A 205 -6.26 3.99 17.28
N LEU A 206 -5.85 3.29 16.22
CA LEU A 206 -6.41 1.98 15.85
C LEU A 206 -5.58 0.80 16.38
N ALA A 207 -4.61 1.02 17.27
CA ALA A 207 -3.77 -0.04 17.84
C ALA A 207 -4.60 -1.15 18.50
N TRP A 208 -5.67 -0.80 19.20
CA TRP A 208 -6.60 -1.77 19.80
C TRP A 208 -7.25 -2.69 18.75
N LEU A 209 -7.60 -2.13 17.57
CA LEU A 209 -8.19 -2.88 16.47
C LEU A 209 -7.16 -3.84 15.87
N VAL A 210 -5.94 -3.33 15.58
CA VAL A 210 -4.85 -4.13 15.02
C VAL A 210 -4.45 -5.27 15.95
N CYS A 211 -4.31 -4.98 17.25
CA CYS A 211 -4.02 -6.01 18.26
C CYS A 211 -5.17 -7.01 18.39
N GLY A 212 -6.42 -6.53 18.47
CA GLY A 212 -7.60 -7.39 18.57
C GLY A 212 -7.73 -8.35 17.39
N VAL A 213 -7.54 -7.84 16.18
CA VAL A 213 -7.57 -8.62 14.93
C VAL A 213 -6.39 -9.61 14.85
N GLY A 214 -5.25 -9.28 15.44
CA GLY A 214 -4.07 -10.17 15.47
C GLY A 214 -4.14 -11.30 16.50
N VAL A 215 -5.05 -11.22 17.50
CA VAL A 215 -5.24 -12.24 18.55
C VAL A 215 -6.30 -13.28 18.16
N VAL A 216 -7.26 -12.92 17.31
CA VAL A 216 -8.35 -13.80 16.85
C VAL A 216 -7.88 -14.66 15.68
#